data_29f58bb511ed214d1a31481cced67099
#
_entry.id   29f58bb511ed214d1a31481cced67099
#
_cell.length_a   1.000
_cell.length_b   1.000
_cell.length_c   1.000
_cell.angle_alpha   90.00
_cell.angle_beta   90.00
_cell.angle_gamma   90.00
#
_symmetry.space_group_name_H-M   'P 1'
#
loop_
_entity.id
_entity.type
_entity.pdbx_description
1 polymer ?
#
loop_
_entity_poly.entity_id
_entity_poly.type
_entity_poly.pdbx_seq_one_letter_code
_entity_poly.pdbx_strand_id
1 'polypeptide(L)'
;MHTTGQEDYDRLRPLSYPQTDVFLVCFSVTSPASFENVKEKWFPEVHHHCPGVPCLIVGTQVDLRDDPQVMEKLQRQKQRPVTSEAGERLARELGAVKYVECSALTQKGLKNVFDEVSFARVYPRGIAILIQVQAIVAALEPPVVKKTRKCVIL
;
A
#
# COMPACT_ATOMS: atom_id res chain seq x y z
N MET A 1 -9.21 1.85 8.54
CA MET A 1 -10.26 1.95 7.50
C MET A 1 -9.64 1.63 6.15
N HIS A 2 -10.31 0.86 5.31
CA HIS A 2 -9.80 0.43 4.01
C HIS A 2 -10.59 1.15 2.91
N THR A 3 -9.88 1.73 1.93
CA THR A 3 -10.51 2.38 0.77
C THR A 3 -10.01 1.72 -0.51
N THR A 4 -10.92 1.57 -1.47
CA THR A 4 -10.56 1.02 -2.78
C THR A 4 -10.03 2.11 -3.70
N GLY A 5 -9.12 1.74 -4.60
CA GLY A 5 -8.59 2.63 -5.63
C GLY A 5 -9.53 2.85 -6.83
N GLN A 6 -10.80 2.42 -6.76
CA GLN A 6 -11.74 2.59 -7.86
C GLN A 6 -12.09 4.07 -8.08
N GLU A 7 -12.09 4.50 -9.32
CA GLU A 7 -12.36 5.90 -9.72
C GLU A 7 -13.76 6.39 -9.34
N ASP A 8 -14.73 5.48 -9.27
CA ASP A 8 -16.11 5.79 -8.85
C ASP A 8 -16.19 6.39 -7.44
N TYR A 9 -15.16 6.16 -6.60
CA TYR A 9 -15.09 6.64 -5.22
C TYR A 9 -14.10 7.78 -5.00
N ASP A 10 -13.51 8.34 -6.04
CA ASP A 10 -12.48 9.37 -5.92
C ASP A 10 -12.96 10.61 -5.14
N ARG A 11 -14.24 10.96 -5.25
CA ARG A 11 -14.82 12.07 -4.50
C ARG A 11 -15.16 11.74 -3.04
N LEU A 12 -15.43 10.47 -2.76
CA LEU A 12 -15.85 10.01 -1.42
C LEU A 12 -14.69 9.53 -0.56
N ARG A 13 -13.62 9.04 -1.20
CA ARG A 13 -12.43 8.51 -0.51
C ARG A 13 -11.80 9.53 0.45
N PRO A 14 -11.58 10.80 0.06
CA PRO A 14 -10.98 11.79 0.96
C PRO A 14 -11.81 12.09 2.21
N LEU A 15 -13.12 11.82 2.19
CA LEU A 15 -13.97 11.98 3.37
C LEU A 15 -13.60 11.03 4.51
N SER A 16 -12.89 9.96 4.21
CA SER A 16 -12.41 8.99 5.20
C SER A 16 -11.02 9.32 5.78
N TYR A 17 -10.33 10.34 5.26
CA TYR A 17 -8.97 10.70 5.66
C TYR A 17 -8.84 11.48 6.98
N PRO A 18 -9.81 12.30 7.41
CA PRO A 18 -9.71 13.02 8.67
C PRO A 18 -9.43 12.08 9.85
N GLN A 19 -8.56 12.53 10.77
CA GLN A 19 -8.14 11.79 11.97
C GLN A 19 -7.31 10.52 11.69
N THR A 20 -6.76 10.35 10.49
CA THR A 20 -5.80 9.30 10.20
C THR A 20 -4.43 9.65 10.80
N ASP A 21 -3.87 8.71 11.56
CA ASP A 21 -2.54 8.86 12.18
C ASP A 21 -1.41 8.44 11.23
N VAL A 22 -1.63 7.43 10.39
CA VAL A 22 -0.64 6.89 9.44
C VAL A 22 -1.36 6.39 8.19
N PHE A 23 -0.81 6.68 7.02
CA PHE A 23 -1.27 6.10 5.76
C PHE A 23 -0.39 4.95 5.32
N LEU A 24 -1.01 3.86 4.88
CA LEU A 24 -0.37 2.77 4.15
C LEU A 24 -0.78 2.87 2.69
N VAL A 25 0.16 3.25 1.83
CA VAL A 25 -0.06 3.29 0.38
C VAL A 25 0.46 2.00 -0.21
N CYS A 26 -0.47 1.10 -0.53
CA CYS A 26 -0.17 -0.26 -0.94
C CYS A 26 -0.21 -0.42 -2.47
N PHE A 27 0.72 -1.21 -3.01
CA PHE A 27 0.70 -1.65 -4.41
C PHE A 27 1.09 -3.13 -4.51
N SER A 28 0.79 -3.78 -5.63
CA SER A 28 1.26 -5.14 -5.89
C SER A 28 2.64 -5.12 -6.56
N VAL A 29 3.59 -5.89 -6.04
CA VAL A 29 4.92 -6.03 -6.65
C VAL A 29 4.87 -6.66 -8.05
N THR A 30 3.77 -7.34 -8.37
CA THR A 30 3.52 -7.94 -9.69
C THR A 30 2.69 -7.07 -10.63
N SER A 31 2.39 -5.83 -10.22
CA SER A 31 1.65 -4.85 -11.03
C SER A 31 2.42 -3.54 -11.14
N PRO A 32 3.28 -3.37 -12.16
CA PRO A 32 4.01 -2.12 -12.39
C PRO A 32 3.09 -0.90 -12.49
N ALA A 33 1.91 -1.04 -13.10
CA ALA A 33 0.93 0.04 -13.18
C ALA A 33 0.46 0.50 -11.78
N SER A 34 0.23 -0.44 -10.84
CA SER A 34 -0.12 -0.08 -9.48
C SER A 34 1.02 0.65 -8.75
N PHE A 35 2.27 0.31 -9.06
CA PHE A 35 3.45 0.99 -8.54
C PHE A 35 3.57 2.44 -9.06
N GLU A 36 3.33 2.66 -10.34
CA GLU A 36 3.30 4.01 -10.93
C GLU A 36 2.18 4.85 -10.31
N ASN A 37 1.01 4.28 -10.09
CA ASN A 37 -0.11 4.96 -9.44
C ASN A 37 0.21 5.44 -8.01
N VAL A 38 1.13 4.80 -7.30
CA VAL A 38 1.59 5.31 -5.98
C VAL A 38 2.16 6.72 -6.14
N LYS A 39 3.00 6.94 -7.17
CA LYS A 39 3.65 8.22 -7.43
C LYS A 39 2.70 9.25 -8.05
N GLU A 40 1.94 8.81 -9.04
CA GLU A 40 1.14 9.70 -9.88
C GLU A 40 -0.19 10.11 -9.23
N LYS A 41 -0.78 9.23 -8.44
CA LYS A 41 -2.14 9.43 -7.91
C LYS A 41 -2.18 9.40 -6.38
N TRP A 42 -1.78 8.28 -5.76
CA TRP A 42 -2.10 8.01 -4.36
C TRP A 42 -1.33 8.86 -3.37
N PHE A 43 -0.03 8.96 -3.52
CA PHE A 43 0.79 9.77 -2.61
C PHE A 43 0.45 11.25 -2.71
N PRO A 44 0.30 11.86 -3.91
CA PRO A 44 -0.15 13.24 -4.04
C PRO A 44 -1.52 13.50 -3.42
N GLU A 45 -2.48 12.58 -3.61
CA GLU A 45 -3.83 12.70 -3.04
C GLU A 45 -3.77 12.76 -1.50
N VAL A 46 -3.08 11.78 -0.89
CA VAL A 46 -2.93 11.73 0.56
C VAL A 46 -2.22 12.96 1.11
N HIS A 47 -1.12 13.35 0.47
CA HIS A 47 -0.33 14.50 0.91
C HIS A 47 -1.10 15.82 0.77
N HIS A 48 -1.96 15.94 -0.24
CA HIS A 48 -2.82 17.12 -0.44
C HIS A 48 -3.89 17.23 0.65
N HIS A 49 -4.58 16.13 0.97
CA HIS A 49 -5.68 16.14 1.94
C HIS A 49 -5.22 16.08 3.40
N CYS A 50 -4.09 15.46 3.66
CA CYS A 50 -3.55 15.26 5.01
C CYS A 50 -2.05 15.57 5.05
N PRO A 51 -1.67 16.85 4.87
CA PRO A 51 -0.26 17.23 4.92
C PRO A 51 0.33 16.96 6.31
N GLY A 52 1.54 16.40 6.33
CA GLY A 52 2.26 16.10 7.57
C GLY A 52 1.85 14.79 8.27
N VAL A 53 0.89 14.04 7.73
CA VAL A 53 0.60 12.69 8.21
C VAL A 53 1.61 11.72 7.60
N PRO A 54 2.29 10.87 8.41
CA PRO A 54 3.28 9.93 7.92
C PRO A 54 2.65 8.89 6.98
N CYS A 55 3.38 8.59 5.89
CA CYS A 55 3.01 7.55 4.92
C CYS A 55 4.07 6.46 4.87
N LEU A 56 3.63 5.20 4.85
CA LEU A 56 4.45 4.06 4.48
C LEU A 56 4.04 3.58 3.09
N ILE A 57 5.03 3.21 2.29
CA ILE A 57 4.80 2.54 1.00
C ILE A 57 4.92 1.03 1.23
N VAL A 58 3.90 0.28 0.81
CA VAL A 58 3.82 -1.17 1.07
C VAL A 58 3.72 -1.95 -0.23
N GLY A 59 4.75 -2.75 -0.52
CA GLY A 59 4.72 -3.74 -1.60
C GLY A 59 4.03 -5.03 -1.13
N THR A 60 2.92 -5.38 -1.74
CA THR A 60 2.13 -6.58 -1.42
C THR A 60 2.38 -7.70 -2.42
N GLN A 61 1.94 -8.92 -2.10
CA GLN A 61 2.04 -10.11 -2.96
C GLN A 61 3.48 -10.49 -3.32
N VAL A 62 4.42 -10.34 -2.38
CA VAL A 62 5.83 -10.67 -2.63
C VAL A 62 6.07 -12.16 -2.91
N ASP A 63 5.15 -13.01 -2.49
CA ASP A 63 5.13 -14.44 -2.80
C ASP A 63 4.99 -14.74 -4.30
N LEU A 64 4.37 -13.83 -5.06
CA LEU A 64 4.16 -13.96 -6.50
C LEU A 64 5.32 -13.39 -7.34
N ARG A 65 6.32 -12.76 -6.73
CA ARG A 65 7.42 -12.11 -7.46
C ARG A 65 8.21 -13.12 -8.30
N ASP A 66 8.41 -14.32 -7.77
CA ASP A 66 9.18 -15.39 -8.40
C ASP A 66 8.28 -16.51 -8.96
N ASP A 67 6.96 -16.30 -9.01
CA ASP A 67 6.01 -17.27 -9.57
C ASP A 67 6.18 -17.35 -11.08
N PRO A 68 6.42 -18.57 -11.65
CA PRO A 68 6.68 -18.74 -13.08
C PRO A 68 5.52 -18.27 -13.97
N GLN A 69 4.27 -18.45 -13.54
CA GLN A 69 3.09 -18.06 -14.32
C GLN A 69 2.95 -16.55 -14.38
N VAL A 70 3.21 -15.89 -13.23
CA VAL A 70 3.20 -14.43 -13.14
C VAL A 70 4.32 -13.82 -13.95
N MET A 71 5.52 -14.41 -13.87
CA MET A 71 6.69 -13.98 -14.66
C MET A 71 6.43 -14.08 -16.15
N GLU A 72 5.87 -15.20 -16.62
CA GLU A 72 5.51 -15.38 -18.03
C GLU A 72 4.48 -14.36 -18.50
N LYS A 73 3.44 -14.10 -17.69
CA LYS A 73 2.42 -13.09 -18.00
C LYS A 73 3.04 -11.70 -18.14
N LEU A 74 3.89 -11.30 -17.20
CA LEU A 74 4.57 -10.00 -17.25
C LEU A 74 5.52 -9.89 -18.46
N GLN A 75 6.27 -10.94 -18.77
CA GLN A 75 7.15 -10.98 -19.95
C GLN A 75 6.38 -10.77 -21.25
N ARG A 76 5.21 -11.39 -21.40
CA ARG A 76 4.33 -11.18 -22.57
C ARG A 76 3.93 -9.70 -22.71
N GLN A 77 3.81 -8.99 -21.60
CA GLN A 77 3.51 -7.55 -21.55
C GLN A 77 4.77 -6.67 -21.60
N LYS A 78 5.97 -7.26 -21.78
CA LYS A 78 7.27 -6.57 -21.71
C LYS A 78 7.50 -5.84 -20.38
N GLN A 79 6.93 -6.37 -19.31
CA GLN A 79 7.04 -5.85 -17.96
C GLN A 79 7.85 -6.82 -17.07
N ARG A 80 8.23 -6.34 -15.88
CA ARG A 80 8.92 -7.11 -14.85
C ARG A 80 8.30 -6.77 -13.48
N PRO A 81 8.37 -7.70 -12.52
CA PRO A 81 7.99 -7.38 -11.14
C PRO A 81 8.81 -6.22 -10.60
N VAL A 82 8.19 -5.45 -9.72
CA VAL A 82 8.86 -4.36 -9.01
C VAL A 82 9.86 -4.94 -8.02
N THR A 83 11.10 -4.46 -8.07
CA THR A 83 12.14 -4.90 -7.14
C THR A 83 12.07 -4.14 -5.82
N SER A 84 12.66 -4.70 -4.76
CA SER A 84 12.72 -4.06 -3.45
C SER A 84 13.45 -2.72 -3.51
N GLU A 85 14.55 -2.64 -4.27
CA GLU A 85 15.34 -1.42 -4.44
C GLU A 85 14.54 -0.31 -5.14
N ALA A 86 13.64 -0.68 -6.09
CA ALA A 86 12.77 0.27 -6.74
C ALA A 86 11.75 0.85 -5.75
N GLY A 87 11.17 0.01 -4.89
CA GLY A 87 10.26 0.43 -3.83
C GLY A 87 10.94 1.37 -2.82
N GLU A 88 12.13 1.02 -2.35
CA GLU A 88 12.90 1.86 -1.44
C GLU A 88 13.28 3.22 -2.05
N ARG A 89 13.65 3.22 -3.33
CA ARG A 89 13.96 4.46 -4.06
C ARG A 89 12.73 5.36 -4.16
N LEU A 90 11.58 4.79 -4.51
CA LEU A 90 10.32 5.53 -4.56
C LEU A 90 9.95 6.13 -3.20
N ALA A 91 10.06 5.36 -2.13
CA ALA A 91 9.77 5.86 -0.79
C ALA A 91 10.65 7.05 -0.41
N ARG A 92 11.95 7.01 -0.73
CA ARG A 92 12.87 8.14 -0.52
C ARG A 92 12.52 9.34 -1.39
N GLU A 93 12.18 9.12 -2.65
CA GLU A 93 11.79 10.17 -3.59
C GLU A 93 10.54 10.92 -3.13
N LEU A 94 9.56 10.20 -2.62
CA LEU A 94 8.31 10.75 -2.14
C LEU A 94 8.39 11.34 -0.72
N GLY A 95 9.48 11.09 0.01
CA GLY A 95 9.57 11.48 1.42
C GLY A 95 8.68 10.64 2.34
N ALA A 96 8.32 9.43 1.92
CA ALA A 96 7.64 8.47 2.79
C ALA A 96 8.55 8.01 3.92
N VAL A 97 7.97 7.62 5.06
CA VAL A 97 8.72 7.17 6.24
C VAL A 97 9.59 5.96 5.91
N LYS A 98 9.01 4.99 5.21
CA LYS A 98 9.69 3.75 4.85
C LYS A 98 8.98 3.01 3.72
N TYR A 99 9.72 2.14 3.04
CA TYR A 99 9.19 1.07 2.21
C TYR A 99 9.25 -0.26 2.97
N VAL A 100 8.17 -1.03 2.87
CA VAL A 100 8.08 -2.38 3.46
C VAL A 100 7.38 -3.32 2.50
N GLU A 101 7.68 -4.61 2.62
CA GLU A 101 7.11 -5.66 1.76
C GLU A 101 6.39 -6.71 2.59
N CYS A 102 5.29 -7.22 2.04
CA CYS A 102 4.57 -8.32 2.68
C CYS A 102 3.82 -9.23 1.69
N SER A 103 3.50 -10.42 2.19
CA SER A 103 2.55 -11.34 1.58
C SER A 103 1.48 -11.68 2.60
N ALA A 104 0.23 -11.41 2.28
CA ALA A 104 -0.91 -11.82 3.11
C ALA A 104 -1.11 -13.34 3.07
N LEU A 105 -0.79 -13.98 1.94
CA LEU A 105 -0.94 -15.42 1.77
C LEU A 105 0.04 -16.21 2.64
N THR A 106 1.32 -15.83 2.64
CA THR A 106 2.38 -16.51 3.38
C THR A 106 2.68 -15.90 4.74
N GLN A 107 2.06 -14.76 5.05
CA GLN A 107 2.30 -13.92 6.22
C GLN A 107 3.73 -13.34 6.31
N LYS A 108 4.55 -13.54 5.26
CA LYS A 108 5.91 -12.99 5.19
C LYS A 108 5.86 -11.46 5.27
N GLY A 109 6.65 -10.88 6.16
CA GLY A 109 6.75 -9.42 6.30
C GLY A 109 5.54 -8.72 6.92
N LEU A 110 4.42 -9.42 7.13
CA LEU A 110 3.17 -8.81 7.60
C LEU A 110 3.34 -8.16 8.98
N LYS A 111 3.99 -8.85 9.91
CA LYS A 111 4.29 -8.27 11.23
C LYS A 111 5.12 -7.00 11.12
N ASN A 112 6.14 -7.00 10.24
CA ASN A 112 7.00 -5.85 10.05
C ASN A 112 6.24 -4.61 9.57
N VAL A 113 5.23 -4.76 8.69
CA VAL A 113 4.36 -3.64 8.27
C VAL A 113 3.73 -2.97 9.49
N PHE A 114 3.15 -3.74 10.41
CA PHE A 114 2.49 -3.19 11.60
C PHE A 114 3.47 -2.65 12.64
N ASP A 115 4.63 -3.26 12.77
CA ASP A 115 5.70 -2.73 13.63
C ASP A 115 6.14 -1.34 13.13
N GLU A 116 6.36 -1.18 11.82
CA GLU A 116 6.74 0.11 11.22
C GLU A 116 5.63 1.18 11.32
N VAL A 117 4.36 0.78 11.22
CA VAL A 117 3.22 1.68 11.51
C VAL A 117 3.30 2.21 12.94
N SER A 118 3.59 1.33 13.89
CA SER A 118 3.72 1.72 15.30
C SER A 118 4.88 2.70 15.51
N PHE A 119 6.02 2.48 14.84
CA PHE A 119 7.15 3.42 14.88
C PHE A 119 6.84 4.76 14.22
N ALA A 120 6.23 4.78 13.06
CA ALA A 120 5.87 5.99 12.34
C ALA A 120 4.98 6.92 13.16
N ARG A 121 4.16 6.34 14.03
CA ARG A 121 3.28 7.08 14.94
C ARG A 121 4.00 7.69 16.14
N VAL A 122 4.95 6.98 16.74
CA VAL A 122 5.60 7.39 18.01
C VAL A 122 6.54 8.56 17.80
N TYR A 123 7.15 8.67 16.64
CA TYR A 123 8.21 9.64 16.40
C TYR A 123 7.77 11.10 16.24
N PRO A 124 6.57 11.45 15.72
CA PRO A 124 6.20 12.88 15.59
C PRO A 124 5.48 13.51 16.78
N ARG A 125 4.85 12.77 17.68
CA ARG A 125 3.91 13.38 18.65
C ARG A 125 3.83 12.81 20.06
N GLY A 126 4.64 11.86 20.46
CA GLY A 126 4.87 11.50 21.88
C GLY A 126 3.67 11.02 22.72
N ILE A 127 2.51 10.69 22.17
CA ILE A 127 1.34 10.24 22.93
C ILE A 127 0.68 9.05 22.24
N ALA A 128 0.56 7.94 22.99
CA ALA A 128 -0.10 6.72 22.54
C ALA A 128 -1.63 6.85 22.61
N ILE A 129 -2.30 6.95 21.49
CA ILE A 129 -3.76 6.86 21.38
C ILE A 129 -4.13 5.96 20.21
N LEU A 130 -5.24 5.25 20.30
CA LEU A 130 -5.81 4.29 19.34
C LEU A 130 -5.41 4.52 17.86
N ILE A 131 -4.78 3.51 17.25
CA ILE A 131 -4.28 3.59 15.88
C ILE A 131 -5.44 3.54 14.89
N GLN A 132 -5.66 4.62 14.17
CA GLN A 132 -6.49 4.58 12.98
C GLN A 132 -5.57 4.51 11.74
N VAL A 133 -5.41 3.31 11.21
CA VAL A 133 -4.63 3.06 10.01
C VAL A 133 -5.54 3.15 8.80
N GLN A 134 -5.15 3.99 7.85
CA GLN A 134 -5.81 4.07 6.55
C GLN A 134 -4.95 3.37 5.51
N ALA A 135 -5.43 2.24 4.99
CA ALA A 135 -4.79 1.55 3.88
C ALA A 135 -5.47 1.92 2.57
N ILE A 136 -4.71 2.49 1.65
CA ILE A 136 -5.13 2.71 0.27
C ILE A 136 -4.51 1.61 -0.56
N VAL A 137 -5.34 0.69 -1.03
CA VAL A 137 -4.92 -0.34 -1.96
C VAL A 137 -5.02 0.23 -3.36
N ALA A 138 -3.87 0.50 -3.98
CA ALA A 138 -3.82 0.86 -5.39
C ALA A 138 -4.38 -0.31 -6.19
N ALA A 139 -5.51 -0.07 -6.84
CA ALA A 139 -6.41 -1.06 -7.42
C ALA A 139 -5.73 -2.31 -7.96
N LEU A 140 -5.80 -3.37 -7.19
CA LEU A 140 -5.74 -4.70 -7.73
C LEU A 140 -7.08 -4.91 -8.43
N GLU A 141 -7.08 -5.32 -9.70
CA GLU A 141 -8.27 -5.88 -10.30
C GLU A 141 -8.86 -6.88 -9.31
N PRO A 142 -10.13 -6.77 -8.92
CA PRO A 142 -10.66 -7.64 -7.91
C PRO A 142 -10.54 -9.09 -8.42
N PRO A 143 -9.90 -9.98 -7.65
CA PRO A 143 -10.09 -11.39 -7.90
C PRO A 143 -11.59 -11.63 -7.75
N VAL A 144 -12.17 -12.38 -8.68
CA VAL A 144 -13.57 -12.81 -8.59
C VAL A 144 -13.78 -13.51 -7.27
N VAL A 145 -14.26 -12.77 -6.28
CA VAL A 145 -14.47 -13.27 -4.91
C VAL A 145 -15.72 -14.13 -4.92
N LYS A 146 -15.53 -15.44 -4.91
CA LYS A 146 -16.55 -16.34 -4.37
C LYS A 146 -16.76 -15.94 -2.91
N LYS A 147 -17.99 -15.52 -2.57
CA LYS A 147 -18.41 -15.15 -1.22
C LYS A 147 -17.99 -16.20 -0.19
N THR A 148 -17.04 -15.89 0.68
CA THR A 148 -16.92 -16.55 1.98
C THR A 148 -16.21 -15.63 2.97
N ARG A 149 -16.99 -15.23 4.00
CA ARG A 149 -16.60 -14.69 5.30
C ARG A 149 -15.74 -13.42 5.34
N LYS A 150 -16.32 -12.43 6.04
CA LYS A 150 -15.71 -11.18 6.46
C LYS A 150 -14.36 -11.44 7.14
N CYS A 151 -13.29 -11.17 6.42
CA CYS A 151 -12.00 -10.88 7.03
C CYS A 151 -11.77 -9.39 6.85
N VAL A 152 -11.69 -8.67 7.93
CA VAL A 152 -11.21 -7.30 7.93
C VAL A 152 -9.71 -7.41 7.74
N ILE A 153 -9.22 -7.19 6.53
CA ILE A 153 -7.80 -6.97 6.24
C ILE A 153 -7.74 -5.61 5.58
N LEU A 154 -7.12 -4.95 6.19
CA LEU A 154 -6.30 -3.76 6.16
C LEU A 154 -5.56 -3.58 4.84
#